data_8e9ab6b937f7f7b5a514310aeeb61036
#
_entry.id   8e9ab6b937f7f7b5a514310aeeb61036
#
_cell.length_a   1.000
_cell.length_b   1.000
_cell.length_c   1.000
_cell.angle_alpha   90.00
_cell.angle_beta   90.00
_cell.angle_gamma   90.00
#
_symmetry.space_group_name_H-M   'P 1'
#
loop_
_entity.id
_entity.type
_entity.pdbx_description
1 polymer ?
#
loop_
_entity_poly.entity_id
_entity_poly.type
_entity_poly.pdbx_seq_one_letter_code
_entity_poly.pdbx_strand_id
1 'polypeptide(L)'
;MRSPRTLAALAVATAALLAPSPDATAQSPRRLAESRLLADGPEAARDGTLARYRDELRSAITAELKTPKNAARFCATDAGALAVRQWALLSRAGDAVCADPACRATLEWILADEGALALLLSSGEPSAGRWPDAVRLLAALTSEKERREGLGLRLAVATSLVFAEPVRWMADGSTIDPAARVANFLKWESEGLLDPGFRELSAWELRYVVGSWSSDADLEWARANIKQELRRRDKVGDAAFMLAYNLHNKNGVSVQEGGKFYDNKPMTLAIMLEYGGVCGAISRFGSSMCQAFGVPAMPVGQPGHCAFIWQKEPHRWSINNDISGWAESGCHGGIFIPWGHPAWFVPLMQDAQSDFDAFARAEVLLAVAELAAPGDRSAIAAEACKACPSHFGAWKRRVESASASEARRLAKGGFEEIATALKRQPVAFAQLVNMLPAGEGSESKHARSVAASIASMAKSGADAGLSSWALRSVLEASGRRMAGEGGALLARGDAAPADKLPEAKAREVVDLVLASADALDVAPKGAAHDAWRQAMRRAVRGIVLSPSARESGLRDLERGIGLIARKNRLDDARWIADRIVESAKEAADPELEERAARLRAALG
;
A
#
# COMPACT_ATOMS: atom_id res chain seq x y z
N MET A 1 -13.06 -19.56 17.46
CA MET A 1 -12.76 -20.44 16.32
C MET A 1 -13.83 -20.26 15.25
N ARG A 2 -13.61 -19.39 14.26
CA ARG A 2 -14.42 -19.31 13.04
C ARG A 2 -13.46 -19.16 11.86
N SER A 3 -13.71 -19.98 10.85
CA SER A 3 -12.92 -20.30 9.66
C SER A 3 -12.58 -19.09 8.79
N PRO A 4 -11.38 -19.02 8.15
CA PRO A 4 -11.00 -17.98 7.21
C PRO A 4 -11.47 -18.36 5.79
N ARG A 5 -12.71 -18.06 5.45
CA ARG A 5 -13.24 -18.18 4.08
C ARG A 5 -14.06 -16.94 3.77
N THR A 6 -13.44 -15.85 3.37
CA THR A 6 -14.13 -14.68 2.72
C THR A 6 -13.13 -13.66 2.17
N LEU A 7 -12.14 -14.07 1.40
CA LEU A 7 -11.26 -13.14 0.66
C LEU A 7 -11.04 -13.53 -0.82
N ALA A 8 -11.87 -14.43 -1.35
CA ALA A 8 -11.76 -14.89 -2.75
C ALA A 8 -12.96 -14.55 -3.64
N ALA A 9 -13.89 -13.72 -3.21
CA ALA A 9 -15.16 -13.50 -3.92
C ALA A 9 -15.39 -12.09 -4.47
N LEU A 10 -14.38 -11.21 -4.54
CA LEU A 10 -14.57 -9.85 -5.06
C LEU A 10 -13.87 -9.56 -6.40
N ALA A 11 -13.41 -10.58 -7.11
CA ALA A 11 -12.68 -10.40 -8.37
C ALA A 11 -13.43 -10.88 -9.63
N VAL A 12 -14.69 -11.31 -9.55
CA VAL A 12 -15.39 -11.96 -10.69
C VAL A 12 -16.70 -11.28 -11.10
N ALA A 13 -17.11 -10.19 -10.52
CA ALA A 13 -18.44 -9.59 -10.78
C ALA A 13 -18.45 -8.38 -11.74
N THR A 14 -17.42 -8.14 -12.57
CA THR A 14 -17.41 -6.99 -13.51
C THR A 14 -17.31 -7.37 -14.99
N ALA A 15 -17.53 -8.60 -15.38
CA ALA A 15 -17.36 -9.04 -16.78
C ALA A 15 -18.66 -9.33 -17.55
N ALA A 16 -19.84 -9.08 -17.00
CA ALA A 16 -21.09 -9.44 -17.68
C ALA A 16 -22.13 -8.31 -17.59
N LEU A 17 -21.95 -7.24 -18.36
CA LEU A 17 -23.04 -6.30 -18.74
C LEU A 17 -22.54 -5.29 -19.78
N LEU A 18 -22.24 -5.71 -21.00
CA LEU A 18 -22.14 -4.80 -22.16
C LEU A 18 -22.47 -5.56 -23.44
N ALA A 19 -23.76 -5.87 -23.63
CA ALA A 19 -24.29 -6.08 -24.98
C ALA A 19 -24.66 -4.68 -25.53
N PRO A 20 -24.24 -4.29 -26.72
CA PRO A 20 -24.65 -3.02 -27.33
C PRO A 20 -26.10 -3.10 -27.76
N SER A 21 -26.90 -2.08 -27.38
CA SER A 21 -28.22 -1.85 -27.96
C SER A 21 -28.10 -1.61 -29.48
N PRO A 22 -28.91 -2.26 -30.31
CA PRO A 22 -28.89 -2.05 -31.75
C PRO A 22 -29.85 -0.92 -32.13
N ASP A 23 -29.39 0.33 -32.02
CA ASP A 23 -29.95 1.48 -32.77
C ASP A 23 -29.20 2.77 -32.42
N ALA A 24 -27.97 2.87 -32.93
CA ALA A 24 -27.32 4.15 -33.08
C ALA A 24 -26.77 4.21 -34.50
N THR A 25 -27.39 5.00 -35.34
CA THR A 25 -26.83 5.41 -36.63
C THR A 25 -25.40 5.86 -36.41
N ALA A 26 -24.45 5.07 -36.92
CA ALA A 26 -23.02 5.27 -36.76
C ALA A 26 -22.61 6.60 -37.38
N GLN A 27 -22.67 7.67 -36.62
CA GLN A 27 -21.97 8.90 -36.95
C GLN A 27 -20.47 8.64 -36.78
N SER A 28 -19.67 8.97 -37.79
CA SER A 28 -18.21 8.91 -37.72
C SER A 28 -17.72 9.62 -36.43
N PRO A 29 -16.82 9.00 -35.65
CA PRO A 29 -16.33 9.61 -34.41
C PRO A 29 -15.75 10.99 -34.73
N ARG A 30 -16.34 12.05 -34.12
CA ARG A 30 -15.82 13.40 -34.22
C ARG A 30 -14.46 13.43 -33.54
N ARG A 31 -13.44 14.00 -34.22
CA ARG A 31 -12.12 14.19 -33.59
C ARG A 31 -12.27 15.17 -32.43
N LEU A 32 -11.74 14.85 -31.27
CA LEU A 32 -11.82 15.67 -30.05
C LEU A 32 -11.31 17.10 -30.27
N ALA A 33 -10.23 17.24 -31.06
CA ALA A 33 -9.64 18.55 -31.41
C ALA A 33 -10.53 19.43 -32.29
N GLU A 34 -11.50 18.85 -33.01
CA GLU A 34 -12.38 19.54 -33.95
C GLU A 34 -13.81 19.70 -33.39
N SER A 35 -14.08 19.18 -32.18
CA SER A 35 -15.42 19.16 -31.62
C SER A 35 -15.54 20.08 -30.40
N ARG A 36 -16.70 20.68 -30.22
CA ARG A 36 -17.08 21.38 -28.97
C ARG A 36 -17.38 20.39 -27.82
N LEU A 37 -17.08 19.10 -28.01
CA LEU A 37 -17.51 18.03 -27.10
C LEU A 37 -17.13 18.30 -25.63
N LEU A 38 -15.93 18.84 -25.36
CA LEU A 38 -15.49 19.13 -24.00
C LEU A 38 -16.26 20.28 -23.34
N ALA A 39 -16.72 21.24 -24.16
CA ALA A 39 -17.56 22.33 -23.69
C ALA A 39 -19.01 21.90 -23.41
N ASP A 40 -19.43 20.77 -23.98
CA ASP A 40 -20.80 20.25 -23.82
C ASP A 40 -21.02 19.57 -22.44
N GLY A 41 -19.95 19.23 -21.70
CA GLY A 41 -20.05 18.57 -20.39
C GLY A 41 -20.91 19.34 -19.36
N PRO A 42 -20.65 20.62 -19.10
CA PRO A 42 -21.49 21.44 -18.23
C PRO A 42 -22.94 21.56 -18.72
N GLU A 43 -23.17 21.65 -20.02
CA GLU A 43 -24.52 21.68 -20.62
C GLU A 43 -25.23 20.33 -20.42
N ALA A 44 -24.53 19.21 -20.66
CA ALA A 44 -25.06 17.87 -20.42
C ALA A 44 -25.46 17.65 -18.94
N ALA A 45 -24.74 18.27 -18.00
CA ALA A 45 -25.10 18.23 -16.58
C ALA A 45 -26.40 18.98 -16.32
N ARG A 46 -26.58 20.19 -16.89
CA ARG A 46 -27.83 20.99 -16.80
C ARG A 46 -29.03 20.25 -17.38
N ASP A 47 -28.84 19.66 -18.54
CA ASP A 47 -29.90 19.01 -19.31
C ASP A 47 -30.19 17.57 -18.86
N GLY A 48 -29.41 17.02 -17.93
CA GLY A 48 -29.58 15.65 -17.44
C GLY A 48 -29.16 14.56 -18.45
N THR A 49 -28.27 14.90 -19.43
CA THR A 49 -27.82 13.99 -20.51
C THR A 49 -26.42 13.45 -20.28
N LEU A 50 -25.89 13.47 -19.06
CA LEU A 50 -24.53 13.06 -18.72
C LEU A 50 -24.18 11.62 -19.09
N ALA A 51 -25.14 10.69 -19.04
CA ALA A 51 -24.89 9.30 -19.45
C ALA A 51 -24.54 9.23 -20.96
N ARG A 52 -25.30 9.95 -21.78
CA ARG A 52 -25.02 10.06 -23.22
C ARG A 52 -23.67 10.75 -23.47
N TYR A 53 -23.43 11.85 -22.78
CA TYR A 53 -22.16 12.59 -22.87
C TYR A 53 -20.95 11.71 -22.52
N ARG A 54 -21.02 10.92 -21.44
CA ARG A 54 -19.99 9.93 -21.06
C ARG A 54 -19.70 8.95 -22.19
N ASP A 55 -20.72 8.43 -22.85
CA ASP A 55 -20.57 7.45 -23.93
C ASP A 55 -20.00 8.09 -25.20
N GLU A 56 -20.33 9.35 -25.48
CA GLU A 56 -19.70 10.15 -26.55
C GLU A 56 -18.22 10.40 -26.26
N LEU A 57 -17.85 10.78 -25.02
CA LEU A 57 -16.45 10.90 -24.59
C LEU A 57 -15.69 9.59 -24.75
N ARG A 58 -16.27 8.48 -24.28
CA ARG A 58 -15.68 7.16 -24.43
C ARG A 58 -15.37 6.84 -25.88
N SER A 59 -16.31 7.08 -26.78
CA SER A 59 -16.17 6.83 -28.21
C SER A 59 -15.07 7.70 -28.83
N ALA A 60 -15.04 9.00 -28.50
CA ALA A 60 -14.06 9.94 -28.97
C ALA A 60 -12.65 9.59 -28.47
N ILE A 61 -12.50 9.27 -27.17
CA ILE A 61 -11.21 8.84 -26.60
C ILE A 61 -10.73 7.56 -27.28
N THR A 62 -11.60 6.54 -27.40
CA THR A 62 -11.23 5.25 -28.01
C THR A 62 -10.76 5.41 -29.45
N ALA A 63 -11.32 6.34 -30.21
CA ALA A 63 -10.90 6.64 -31.59
C ALA A 63 -9.45 7.16 -31.67
N GLU A 64 -8.93 7.79 -30.61
CA GLU A 64 -7.55 8.29 -30.50
C GLU A 64 -6.55 7.22 -30.06
N LEU A 65 -7.03 6.10 -29.46
CA LEU A 65 -6.20 5.04 -28.87
C LEU A 65 -5.68 4.01 -29.89
N LYS A 66 -5.34 4.42 -31.11
CA LYS A 66 -4.89 3.49 -32.18
C LYS A 66 -3.57 2.77 -31.85
N THR A 67 -2.71 3.38 -31.07
CA THR A 67 -1.44 2.81 -30.60
C THR A 67 -1.11 3.38 -29.20
N PRO A 68 -0.26 2.69 -28.41
CA PRO A 68 0.20 3.24 -27.12
C PRO A 68 0.86 4.61 -27.23
N LYS A 69 1.61 4.87 -28.30
CA LYS A 69 2.23 6.20 -28.56
C LYS A 69 1.18 7.27 -28.82
N ASN A 70 0.12 6.94 -29.54
CA ASN A 70 -0.98 7.87 -29.77
C ASN A 70 -1.72 8.17 -28.45
N ALA A 71 -1.98 7.13 -27.64
CA ALA A 71 -2.56 7.30 -26.31
C ALA A 71 -1.73 8.25 -25.43
N ALA A 72 -0.42 8.05 -25.35
CA ALA A 72 0.47 8.93 -24.58
C ALA A 72 0.46 10.37 -25.10
N ARG A 73 0.52 10.56 -26.42
CA ARG A 73 0.46 11.89 -27.04
C ARG A 73 -0.89 12.57 -26.80
N PHE A 74 -1.97 11.83 -26.93
CA PHE A 74 -3.32 12.33 -26.67
C PHE A 74 -3.47 12.80 -25.21
N CYS A 75 -3.08 11.96 -24.24
CA CYS A 75 -3.12 12.31 -22.81
C CYS A 75 -2.17 13.44 -22.41
N ALA A 76 -1.17 13.77 -23.24
CA ALA A 76 -0.26 14.90 -23.01
C ALA A 76 -0.85 16.24 -23.45
N THR A 77 -1.99 16.26 -24.14
CA THR A 77 -2.71 17.49 -24.47
C THR A 77 -3.74 17.82 -23.40
N ASP A 78 -3.96 19.12 -23.11
CA ASP A 78 -4.96 19.56 -22.14
C ASP A 78 -6.36 19.01 -22.48
N ALA A 79 -6.74 19.09 -23.76
CA ALA A 79 -8.02 18.56 -24.21
C ALA A 79 -8.15 17.03 -24.02
N GLY A 80 -7.09 16.28 -24.30
CA GLY A 80 -7.07 14.84 -24.09
C GLY A 80 -7.14 14.46 -22.61
N ALA A 81 -6.37 15.12 -21.78
CA ALA A 81 -6.37 14.92 -20.34
C ALA A 81 -7.74 15.25 -19.73
N LEU A 82 -8.34 16.38 -20.12
CA LEU A 82 -9.67 16.80 -19.68
C LEU A 82 -10.74 15.78 -20.09
N ALA A 83 -10.74 15.33 -21.37
CA ALA A 83 -11.69 14.33 -21.85
C ALA A 83 -11.64 13.04 -21.01
N VAL A 84 -10.43 12.56 -20.76
CA VAL A 84 -10.23 11.32 -19.96
C VAL A 84 -10.70 11.52 -18.52
N ARG A 85 -10.39 12.65 -17.89
CA ARG A 85 -10.83 12.96 -16.53
C ARG A 85 -12.35 13.07 -16.45
N GLN A 86 -13.01 13.77 -17.37
CA GLN A 86 -14.46 13.86 -17.42
C GLN A 86 -15.10 12.49 -17.60
N TRP A 87 -14.60 11.68 -18.53
CA TRP A 87 -15.06 10.32 -18.71
C TRP A 87 -14.86 9.46 -17.45
N ALA A 88 -13.71 9.53 -16.83
CA ALA A 88 -13.38 8.75 -15.63
C ALA A 88 -14.29 9.11 -14.45
N LEU A 89 -14.53 10.42 -14.22
CA LEU A 89 -15.45 10.86 -13.19
C LEU A 89 -16.87 10.32 -13.43
N LEU A 90 -17.40 10.51 -14.63
CA LEU A 90 -18.78 10.09 -14.96
C LEU A 90 -18.95 8.57 -14.91
N SER A 91 -17.91 7.82 -15.31
CA SER A 91 -17.91 6.36 -15.23
C SER A 91 -17.88 5.86 -13.77
N ARG A 92 -17.09 6.50 -12.91
CA ARG A 92 -16.99 6.17 -11.48
C ARG A 92 -18.23 6.62 -10.69
N ALA A 93 -18.79 7.79 -11.00
CA ALA A 93 -20.02 8.31 -10.38
C ALA A 93 -21.24 7.43 -10.69
N GLY A 94 -21.32 6.87 -11.90
CA GLY A 94 -22.40 6.01 -12.35
C GLY A 94 -23.68 6.77 -12.71
N ASP A 95 -24.58 6.08 -13.39
CA ASP A 95 -25.79 6.69 -13.97
C ASP A 95 -26.74 7.29 -12.92
N ALA A 96 -26.84 6.66 -11.75
CA ALA A 96 -27.70 7.15 -10.68
C ALA A 96 -27.28 8.52 -10.13
N VAL A 97 -25.97 8.81 -10.07
CA VAL A 97 -25.45 10.13 -9.68
C VAL A 97 -25.57 11.13 -10.82
N CYS A 98 -25.29 10.70 -12.06
CA CYS A 98 -25.45 11.53 -13.24
C CYS A 98 -26.90 12.01 -13.45
N ALA A 99 -27.89 11.21 -13.05
CA ALA A 99 -29.33 11.55 -13.10
C ALA A 99 -29.81 12.35 -11.88
N ASP A 100 -29.03 12.39 -10.79
CA ASP A 100 -29.44 13.02 -9.53
C ASP A 100 -29.46 14.56 -9.64
N PRO A 101 -30.64 15.22 -9.52
CA PRO A 101 -30.72 16.68 -9.57
C PRO A 101 -29.88 17.39 -8.51
N ALA A 102 -29.67 16.77 -7.33
CA ALA A 102 -28.86 17.34 -6.26
C ALA A 102 -27.35 17.43 -6.63
N CYS A 103 -26.90 16.58 -7.55
CA CYS A 103 -25.52 16.57 -8.01
C CYS A 103 -25.26 17.46 -9.23
N ARG A 104 -26.31 17.91 -9.93
CA ARG A 104 -26.18 18.62 -11.23
C ARG A 104 -25.28 19.84 -11.17
N ALA A 105 -25.54 20.75 -10.23
CA ALA A 105 -24.76 21.99 -10.12
C ALA A 105 -23.27 21.74 -9.82
N THR A 106 -22.98 20.69 -9.08
CA THR A 106 -21.59 20.31 -8.80
C THR A 106 -20.95 19.62 -10.00
N LEU A 107 -21.68 18.74 -10.69
CA LEU A 107 -21.18 18.11 -11.92
C LEU A 107 -21.00 19.15 -13.04
N GLU A 108 -21.91 20.11 -13.19
CA GLU A 108 -21.75 21.23 -14.13
C GLU A 108 -20.46 22.00 -13.85
N TRP A 109 -20.23 22.37 -12.59
CA TRP A 109 -19.04 23.12 -12.21
C TRP A 109 -17.75 22.29 -12.36
N ILE A 110 -17.71 21.06 -11.82
CA ILE A 110 -16.46 20.27 -11.80
C ILE A 110 -16.04 19.80 -13.19
N LEU A 111 -16.98 19.58 -14.11
CA LEU A 111 -16.69 19.24 -15.51
C LEU A 111 -16.09 20.43 -16.27
N ALA A 112 -16.33 21.67 -15.82
CA ALA A 112 -15.75 22.88 -16.37
C ALA A 112 -14.41 23.26 -15.72
N ASP A 113 -14.08 22.73 -14.54
CA ASP A 113 -12.89 23.06 -13.74
C ASP A 113 -11.88 21.89 -13.77
N GLU A 114 -10.90 21.99 -14.67
CA GLU A 114 -9.88 20.96 -14.82
C GLU A 114 -9.08 20.71 -13.53
N GLY A 115 -8.78 21.77 -12.77
CA GLY A 115 -8.04 21.68 -11.53
C GLY A 115 -8.79 20.94 -10.44
N ALA A 116 -10.08 21.26 -10.26
CA ALA A 116 -10.95 20.58 -9.31
C ALA A 116 -11.17 19.11 -9.69
N LEU A 117 -11.34 18.84 -10.99
CA LEU A 117 -11.49 17.49 -11.53
C LEU A 117 -10.23 16.64 -11.33
N ALA A 118 -9.06 17.21 -11.62
CA ALA A 118 -7.77 16.57 -11.37
C ALA A 118 -7.57 16.29 -9.88
N LEU A 119 -7.88 17.28 -9.02
CA LEU A 119 -7.76 17.15 -7.57
C LEU A 119 -8.62 15.99 -7.04
N LEU A 120 -9.90 15.92 -7.44
CA LEU A 120 -10.79 14.85 -7.00
C LEU A 120 -10.28 13.46 -7.41
N LEU A 121 -9.91 13.30 -8.68
CA LEU A 121 -9.52 12.00 -9.25
C LEU A 121 -8.13 11.53 -8.80
N SER A 122 -7.24 12.46 -8.43
CA SER A 122 -5.86 12.16 -8.04
C SER A 122 -5.62 12.18 -6.52
N SER A 123 -6.65 12.42 -5.69
CA SER A 123 -6.53 12.39 -4.22
C SER A 123 -6.76 11.00 -3.62
N GLY A 124 -6.78 9.95 -4.45
CA GLY A 124 -6.91 8.55 -4.08
C GLY A 124 -8.35 8.03 -4.10
N GLU A 125 -8.49 6.72 -3.93
CA GLU A 125 -9.80 6.04 -3.97
C GLU A 125 -10.66 6.44 -2.76
N PRO A 126 -11.99 6.55 -2.91
CA PRO A 126 -12.89 6.76 -1.79
C PRO A 126 -12.95 5.53 -0.89
N SER A 127 -13.38 5.72 0.35
CA SER A 127 -13.61 4.62 1.30
C SER A 127 -14.49 3.54 0.68
N ALA A 128 -14.05 2.28 0.79
CA ALA A 128 -14.69 1.11 0.19
C ALA A 128 -14.97 1.21 -1.33
N GLY A 129 -14.25 2.07 -2.07
CA GLY A 129 -14.45 2.28 -3.50
C GLY A 129 -15.78 2.95 -3.88
N ARG A 130 -16.46 3.61 -2.92
CA ARG A 130 -17.82 4.14 -3.08
C ARG A 130 -17.85 5.49 -3.78
N TRP A 131 -17.43 5.53 -5.03
CA TRP A 131 -17.42 6.76 -5.85
C TRP A 131 -18.78 7.48 -5.94
N PRO A 132 -19.92 6.78 -6.12
CA PRO A 132 -21.22 7.44 -6.14
C PRO A 132 -21.51 8.25 -4.87
N ASP A 133 -21.17 7.71 -3.71
CA ASP A 133 -21.41 8.38 -2.42
C ASP A 133 -20.41 9.53 -2.21
N ALA A 134 -19.15 9.37 -2.63
CA ALA A 134 -18.17 10.45 -2.61
C ALA A 134 -18.63 11.65 -3.45
N VAL A 135 -19.17 11.43 -4.66
CA VAL A 135 -19.64 12.52 -5.54
C VAL A 135 -20.88 13.20 -4.95
N ARG A 136 -21.84 12.44 -4.39
CA ARG A 136 -22.99 13.05 -3.70
C ARG A 136 -22.57 13.89 -2.51
N LEU A 137 -21.63 13.40 -1.72
CA LEU A 137 -21.12 14.14 -0.58
C LEU A 137 -20.34 15.38 -1.01
N LEU A 138 -19.51 15.28 -2.06
CA LEU A 138 -18.84 16.45 -2.63
C LEU A 138 -19.86 17.51 -3.07
N ALA A 139 -20.96 17.10 -3.70
CA ALA A 139 -22.03 18.00 -4.11
C ALA A 139 -22.64 18.74 -2.91
N ALA A 140 -22.91 18.03 -1.83
CA ALA A 140 -23.41 18.65 -0.60
C ALA A 140 -22.40 19.61 0.03
N LEU A 141 -21.11 19.23 0.11
CA LEU A 141 -20.06 20.03 0.72
C LEU A 141 -19.68 21.28 -0.10
N THR A 142 -19.82 21.24 -1.43
CA THR A 142 -19.49 22.34 -2.35
C THR A 142 -20.71 23.13 -2.82
N SER A 143 -21.87 22.98 -2.15
CA SER A 143 -23.05 23.80 -2.40
C SER A 143 -22.78 25.30 -2.15
N GLU A 144 -21.94 25.60 -1.16
CA GLU A 144 -21.38 26.93 -0.91
C GLU A 144 -20.19 27.16 -1.85
N LYS A 145 -20.25 28.24 -2.66
CA LYS A 145 -19.24 28.53 -3.69
C LYS A 145 -17.84 28.76 -3.10
N GLU A 146 -17.76 29.30 -1.90
CA GLU A 146 -16.53 29.54 -1.16
C GLU A 146 -15.74 28.24 -0.88
N ARG A 147 -16.41 27.08 -0.92
CA ARG A 147 -15.77 25.77 -0.76
C ARG A 147 -15.32 25.14 -2.08
N ARG A 148 -15.39 25.87 -3.20
CA ARG A 148 -14.97 25.39 -4.52
C ARG A 148 -13.53 25.78 -4.87
N GLU A 149 -12.78 26.37 -3.96
CA GLU A 149 -11.40 26.79 -4.18
C GLU A 149 -10.52 26.62 -2.94
N GLY A 150 -9.23 26.67 -3.14
CA GLY A 150 -8.23 26.71 -2.09
C GLY A 150 -8.32 25.58 -1.06
N LEU A 151 -8.21 25.92 0.23
CA LEU A 151 -8.32 24.95 1.32
C LEU A 151 -9.72 24.37 1.44
N GLY A 152 -10.76 25.18 1.16
CA GLY A 152 -12.16 24.73 1.17
C GLY A 152 -12.40 23.55 0.23
N LEU A 153 -11.91 23.65 -1.00
CA LEU A 153 -12.01 22.59 -1.98
C LEU A 153 -11.21 21.34 -1.56
N ARG A 154 -9.97 21.51 -1.10
CA ARG A 154 -9.17 20.37 -0.65
C ARG A 154 -9.82 19.63 0.52
N LEU A 155 -10.39 20.34 1.49
CA LEU A 155 -11.13 19.74 2.59
C LEU A 155 -12.42 19.06 2.11
N ALA A 156 -13.18 19.66 1.19
CA ALA A 156 -14.39 19.06 0.65
C ALA A 156 -14.05 17.75 -0.11
N VAL A 157 -13.01 17.75 -0.94
CA VAL A 157 -12.52 16.55 -1.65
C VAL A 157 -12.05 15.49 -0.67
N ALA A 158 -11.19 15.84 0.29
CA ALA A 158 -10.70 14.88 1.28
C ALA A 158 -11.85 14.25 2.09
N THR A 159 -12.78 15.08 2.54
CA THR A 159 -13.94 14.63 3.33
C THR A 159 -14.89 13.78 2.49
N SER A 160 -15.18 14.16 1.24
CA SER A 160 -16.04 13.37 0.37
C SER A 160 -15.49 11.97 0.10
N LEU A 161 -14.17 11.85 -0.09
CA LEU A 161 -13.52 10.57 -0.32
C LEU A 161 -13.49 9.70 0.95
N VAL A 162 -13.24 10.29 2.11
CA VAL A 162 -13.19 9.55 3.38
C VAL A 162 -14.58 9.14 3.86
N PHE A 163 -15.54 10.06 3.82
CA PHE A 163 -16.91 9.84 4.31
C PHE A 163 -17.85 9.22 3.26
N ALA A 164 -17.32 8.78 2.12
CA ALA A 164 -18.06 7.92 1.19
C ALA A 164 -18.60 6.66 1.91
N GLU A 165 -17.90 6.23 2.95
CA GLU A 165 -18.42 5.36 4.00
C GLU A 165 -18.50 6.15 5.30
N PRO A 166 -19.62 6.07 6.06
CA PRO A 166 -19.78 6.87 7.27
C PRO A 166 -18.68 6.63 8.30
N VAL A 167 -17.97 7.69 8.67
CA VAL A 167 -17.00 7.65 9.76
C VAL A 167 -17.75 7.67 11.09
N ARG A 168 -17.44 6.71 11.96
CA ARG A 168 -18.10 6.57 13.24
C ARG A 168 -17.25 7.09 14.37
N TRP A 169 -17.89 7.82 15.27
CA TRP A 169 -17.28 8.24 16.51
C TRP A 169 -16.99 7.02 17.40
N MET A 170 -15.79 6.93 17.84
CA MET A 170 -15.28 5.79 18.58
C MET A 170 -15.94 5.62 19.96
N ALA A 171 -16.46 6.70 20.55
CA ALA A 171 -17.01 6.69 21.89
C ALA A 171 -18.36 5.96 22.00
N ASP A 172 -19.25 6.10 21.01
CA ASP A 172 -20.61 5.54 21.05
C ASP A 172 -21.07 4.94 19.72
N GLY A 173 -20.25 5.02 18.67
CA GLY A 173 -20.57 4.50 17.34
C GLY A 173 -21.48 5.40 16.49
N SER A 174 -21.86 6.58 16.98
CA SER A 174 -22.61 7.56 16.20
C SER A 174 -21.84 8.04 14.98
N THR A 175 -22.57 8.49 13.95
CA THR A 175 -21.92 9.00 12.72
C THR A 175 -21.45 10.43 12.93
N ILE A 176 -20.21 10.70 12.54
CA ILE A 176 -19.64 12.04 12.52
C ILE A 176 -20.20 12.78 11.31
N ASP A 177 -20.67 14.04 11.51
CA ASP A 177 -21.19 14.88 10.44
C ASP A 177 -20.04 15.42 9.56
N PRO A 178 -19.97 15.05 8.27
CA PRO A 178 -18.93 15.52 7.36
C PRO A 178 -18.98 17.03 7.07
N ALA A 179 -20.19 17.64 7.07
CA ALA A 179 -20.34 19.07 6.81
C ALA A 179 -19.86 19.90 7.99
N ALA A 180 -20.20 19.48 9.22
CA ALA A 180 -19.70 20.09 10.45
C ALA A 180 -18.16 19.93 10.53
N ARG A 181 -17.63 18.75 10.17
CA ARG A 181 -16.18 18.48 10.16
C ARG A 181 -15.43 19.49 9.28
N VAL A 182 -15.89 19.72 8.04
CA VAL A 182 -15.27 20.69 7.11
C VAL A 182 -15.37 22.10 7.69
N ALA A 183 -16.56 22.51 8.17
CA ALA A 183 -16.78 23.83 8.72
C ALA A 183 -15.87 24.11 9.94
N ASN A 184 -15.73 23.13 10.83
CA ASN A 184 -14.90 23.25 12.02
C ASN A 184 -13.39 23.37 11.67
N PHE A 185 -12.88 22.57 10.73
CA PHE A 185 -11.47 22.71 10.33
C PHE A 185 -11.19 24.05 9.64
N LEU A 186 -12.10 24.58 8.84
CA LEU A 186 -11.98 25.93 8.27
C LEU A 186 -11.97 27.01 9.37
N LYS A 187 -12.90 26.89 10.33
CA LYS A 187 -12.96 27.78 11.49
C LYS A 187 -11.67 27.73 12.30
N TRP A 188 -11.22 26.55 12.71
CA TRP A 188 -10.03 26.41 13.55
C TRP A 188 -8.76 26.90 12.84
N GLU A 189 -8.68 26.74 11.52
CA GLU A 189 -7.61 27.29 10.71
C GLU A 189 -7.63 28.82 10.71
N SER A 190 -8.80 29.43 10.48
CA SER A 190 -8.95 30.88 10.49
C SER A 190 -8.67 31.51 11.87
N GLU A 191 -8.88 30.76 12.94
CA GLU A 191 -8.58 31.16 14.33
C GLU A 191 -7.11 30.89 14.72
N GLY A 192 -6.28 30.31 13.81
CA GLY A 192 -4.87 29.99 14.09
C GLY A 192 -4.67 28.86 15.10
N LEU A 193 -5.67 27.97 15.27
CA LEU A 193 -5.64 26.88 16.24
C LEU A 193 -4.96 25.61 15.72
N LEU A 194 -4.67 25.55 14.42
CA LEU A 194 -4.06 24.39 13.75
C LEU A 194 -2.56 24.62 13.52
N ASP A 195 -1.86 23.55 13.16
CA ASP A 195 -0.46 23.62 12.74
C ASP A 195 -0.30 24.57 11.55
N PRO A 196 0.71 25.44 11.52
CA PRO A 196 0.91 26.40 10.43
C PRO A 196 0.99 25.75 9.03
N GLY A 197 1.47 24.50 8.93
CA GLY A 197 1.53 23.75 7.68
C GLY A 197 0.20 23.12 7.27
N PHE A 198 -0.88 23.25 8.06
CA PHE A 198 -2.19 22.66 7.71
C PHE A 198 -2.74 23.22 6.39
N ARG A 199 -2.58 24.53 6.18
CA ARG A 199 -3.04 25.22 4.97
C ARG A 199 -2.39 24.69 3.69
N GLU A 200 -1.20 24.10 3.78
CA GLU A 200 -0.43 23.59 2.64
C GLU A 200 -0.69 22.11 2.35
N LEU A 201 -1.44 21.42 3.23
CA LEU A 201 -1.72 20.00 3.04
C LEU A 201 -2.51 19.76 1.75
N SER A 202 -2.10 18.75 0.98
CA SER A 202 -2.85 18.25 -0.17
C SER A 202 -4.19 17.63 0.28
N ALA A 203 -5.14 17.49 -0.65
CA ALA A 203 -6.38 16.80 -0.33
C ALA A 203 -6.14 15.34 0.09
N TRP A 204 -5.11 14.68 -0.46
CA TRP A 204 -4.71 13.34 -0.03
C TRP A 204 -4.23 13.32 1.44
N GLU A 205 -3.38 14.25 1.86
CA GLU A 205 -2.92 14.36 3.26
C GLU A 205 -4.05 14.72 4.21
N LEU A 206 -4.95 15.63 3.81
CA LEU A 206 -6.11 16.03 4.60
C LEU A 206 -7.05 14.85 4.93
N ARG A 207 -7.07 13.77 4.14
CA ARG A 207 -7.83 12.55 4.45
C ARG A 207 -7.44 11.97 5.82
N TYR A 208 -6.16 12.05 6.17
CA TYR A 208 -5.63 11.57 7.46
C TYR A 208 -5.90 12.52 8.62
N VAL A 209 -6.48 13.69 8.35
CA VAL A 209 -6.94 14.65 9.36
C VAL A 209 -8.45 14.52 9.54
N VAL A 210 -9.23 14.71 8.45
CA VAL A 210 -10.70 14.71 8.52
C VAL A 210 -11.27 13.34 8.87
N GLY A 211 -10.54 12.26 8.59
CA GLY A 211 -10.91 10.88 8.90
C GLY A 211 -10.76 10.49 10.37
N SER A 212 -10.57 11.44 11.27
CA SER A 212 -10.51 11.18 12.70
C SER A 212 -11.76 10.47 13.22
N TRP A 213 -11.56 9.45 14.05
CA TRP A 213 -12.66 8.74 14.75
C TRP A 213 -13.10 9.45 16.03
N SER A 214 -12.49 10.58 16.37
CA SER A 214 -12.92 11.45 17.45
C SER A 214 -13.95 12.45 16.96
N SER A 215 -14.93 12.79 17.80
CA SER A 215 -15.87 13.87 17.52
C SER A 215 -15.14 15.22 17.45
N ASP A 216 -15.78 16.23 16.85
CA ASP A 216 -15.21 17.59 16.83
C ASP A 216 -15.06 18.16 18.24
N ALA A 217 -15.97 17.84 19.16
CA ALA A 217 -15.85 18.18 20.57
C ALA A 217 -14.64 17.53 21.25
N ASP A 218 -14.33 16.25 20.91
CA ASP A 218 -13.11 15.60 21.39
C ASP A 218 -11.85 16.29 20.86
N LEU A 219 -11.85 16.70 19.58
CA LEU A 219 -10.71 17.41 18.99
C LEU A 219 -10.53 18.81 19.63
N GLU A 220 -11.59 19.49 19.97
CA GLU A 220 -11.54 20.74 20.74
C GLU A 220 -11.01 20.53 22.15
N TRP A 221 -11.52 19.49 22.83
CA TRP A 221 -11.00 19.08 24.14
C TRP A 221 -9.50 18.76 24.09
N ALA A 222 -9.04 18.06 23.06
CA ALA A 222 -7.63 17.71 22.87
C ALA A 222 -6.75 18.97 22.81
N ARG A 223 -7.13 19.99 22.01
CA ARG A 223 -6.41 21.26 21.94
C ARG A 223 -6.34 21.99 23.27
N ALA A 224 -7.42 21.95 24.04
CA ALA A 224 -7.49 22.61 25.35
C ALA A 224 -6.63 21.89 26.41
N ASN A 225 -6.49 20.57 26.35
CA ASN A 225 -5.94 19.74 27.42
C ASN A 225 -4.55 19.15 27.16
N ILE A 226 -4.02 19.27 25.93
CA ILE A 226 -2.65 18.85 25.62
C ILE A 226 -1.63 19.79 26.28
N LYS A 227 -0.53 19.22 26.78
CA LYS A 227 0.58 19.99 27.34
C LYS A 227 1.18 20.94 26.31
N GLN A 228 1.52 22.15 26.72
CA GLN A 228 2.01 23.21 25.83
C GLN A 228 3.24 22.81 25.01
N GLU A 229 4.17 22.06 25.61
CA GLU A 229 5.40 21.59 24.97
C GLU A 229 5.15 20.55 23.86
N LEU A 230 3.95 19.93 23.82
CA LEU A 230 3.54 18.94 22.82
C LEU A 230 2.73 19.53 21.66
N ARG A 231 2.43 20.84 21.67
CA ARG A 231 1.58 21.48 20.64
C ARG A 231 2.25 21.70 19.30
N ARG A 232 3.49 21.29 19.14
CA ARG A 232 4.26 21.41 17.88
C ARG A 232 4.09 20.15 17.03
N ARG A 233 4.11 20.31 15.70
CA ARG A 233 4.02 19.20 14.75
C ARG A 233 4.97 18.05 15.09
N ASP A 234 6.25 18.34 15.36
CA ASP A 234 7.29 17.36 15.62
C ASP A 234 7.18 16.66 17.00
N LYS A 235 6.23 17.07 17.84
CA LYS A 235 6.01 16.58 19.20
C LYS A 235 4.60 16.08 19.48
N VAL A 236 3.60 16.50 18.70
CA VAL A 236 2.20 16.23 19.01
C VAL A 236 1.87 14.73 19.03
N GLY A 237 2.60 13.92 18.24
CA GLY A 237 2.46 12.47 18.29
C GLY A 237 2.90 11.85 19.62
N ASP A 238 3.82 12.50 20.35
CA ASP A 238 4.29 12.04 21.67
C ASP A 238 3.21 12.24 22.75
N ALA A 239 2.15 13.02 22.46
CA ALA A 239 0.99 13.14 23.33
C ALA A 239 0.27 11.79 23.57
N ALA A 240 0.45 10.81 22.71
CA ALA A 240 0.00 9.44 22.91
C ALA A 240 0.36 8.89 24.30
N PHE A 241 1.56 9.25 24.78
CA PHE A 241 2.10 8.77 26.06
C PHE A 241 1.67 9.62 27.27
N MET A 242 0.76 10.58 27.10
CA MET A 242 -0.01 11.14 28.22
C MET A 242 -0.95 10.09 28.80
N LEU A 243 -1.34 9.11 27.99
CA LEU A 243 -2.23 8.01 28.36
C LEU A 243 -1.42 6.90 29.06
N ALA A 244 -1.84 6.53 30.28
CA ALA A 244 -1.19 5.45 31.02
C ALA A 244 -1.49 4.08 30.38
N TYR A 245 -0.48 3.21 30.28
CA TYR A 245 -0.68 1.83 29.84
C TYR A 245 -1.25 1.00 30.99
N ASN A 246 -2.55 0.71 30.94
CA ASN A 246 -3.28 0.02 32.00
C ASN A 246 -3.97 -1.24 31.47
N LEU A 247 -3.64 -2.39 32.06
CA LEU A 247 -4.35 -3.66 31.81
C LEU A 247 -5.63 -3.79 32.64
N HIS A 248 -5.69 -3.11 33.79
CA HIS A 248 -6.83 -3.06 34.68
C HIS A 248 -7.10 -1.62 35.11
N ASN A 249 -8.36 -1.23 35.21
CA ASN A 249 -8.72 0.06 35.76
C ASN A 249 -8.56 0.10 37.31
N LYS A 250 -8.82 1.26 37.91
CA LYS A 250 -8.72 1.47 39.36
C LYS A 250 -9.62 0.53 40.19
N ASN A 251 -10.64 -0.05 39.57
CA ASN A 251 -11.58 -1.00 40.20
C ASN A 251 -11.21 -2.47 39.93
N GLY A 252 -10.04 -2.73 39.30
CA GLY A 252 -9.56 -4.07 38.97
C GLY A 252 -10.22 -4.69 37.73
N VAL A 253 -11.03 -3.93 36.98
CA VAL A 253 -11.69 -4.42 35.76
C VAL A 253 -10.67 -4.48 34.63
N SER A 254 -10.57 -5.63 33.96
CA SER A 254 -9.65 -5.84 32.85
C SER A 254 -10.05 -5.03 31.63
N VAL A 255 -9.06 -4.52 30.88
CA VAL A 255 -9.26 -3.84 29.58
C VAL A 255 -9.95 -4.76 28.54
N GLN A 256 -9.86 -6.08 28.72
CA GLN A 256 -10.55 -7.08 27.90
C GLN A 256 -12.07 -7.04 28.04
N GLU A 257 -12.59 -6.44 29.14
CA GLU A 257 -14.02 -6.31 29.38
C GLU A 257 -14.66 -5.13 28.63
N GLY A 258 -13.89 -4.45 27.75
CA GLY A 258 -14.39 -3.41 26.86
C GLY A 258 -14.97 -2.22 27.61
N GLY A 259 -16.25 -1.87 27.38
CA GLY A 259 -16.90 -0.71 28.02
C GLY A 259 -16.86 -0.70 29.54
N LYS A 260 -16.86 -1.86 30.18
CA LYS A 260 -16.80 -1.96 31.66
C LYS A 260 -15.47 -1.43 32.22
N PHE A 261 -14.37 -1.55 31.44
CA PHE A 261 -13.09 -0.96 31.82
C PHE A 261 -13.20 0.57 32.01
N TYR A 262 -14.07 1.22 31.24
CA TYR A 262 -14.36 2.65 31.32
C TYR A 262 -15.62 2.96 32.15
N ASP A 263 -16.02 2.06 33.05
CA ASP A 263 -17.26 2.16 33.87
C ASP A 263 -18.52 2.39 33.00
N ASN A 264 -18.56 1.81 31.80
CA ASN A 264 -19.58 2.00 30.73
C ASN A 264 -19.79 3.46 30.29
N LYS A 265 -18.81 4.35 30.54
CA LYS A 265 -18.81 5.70 30.00
C LYS A 265 -18.45 5.68 28.52
N PRO A 266 -18.96 6.61 27.70
CA PRO A 266 -18.50 6.80 26.32
C PRO A 266 -16.97 7.02 26.29
N MET A 267 -16.28 6.30 25.41
CA MET A 267 -14.81 6.33 25.32
C MET A 267 -14.31 7.61 24.60
N THR A 268 -14.60 8.79 25.19
CA THR A 268 -14.05 10.08 24.77
C THR A 268 -12.56 10.17 25.06
N LEU A 269 -11.87 11.15 24.45
CA LEU A 269 -10.44 11.37 24.74
C LEU A 269 -10.21 11.70 26.23
N ALA A 270 -11.13 12.42 26.89
CA ALA A 270 -11.07 12.70 28.30
C ALA A 270 -11.16 11.43 29.15
N ILE A 271 -12.09 10.54 28.84
CA ILE A 271 -12.26 9.24 29.54
C ILE A 271 -11.04 8.34 29.29
N MET A 272 -10.53 8.31 28.05
CA MET A 272 -9.30 7.55 27.76
C MET A 272 -8.12 8.07 28.60
N LEU A 273 -7.97 9.38 28.76
CA LEU A 273 -6.91 9.94 29.60
C LEU A 273 -7.10 9.61 31.09
N GLU A 274 -8.33 9.61 31.60
CA GLU A 274 -8.65 9.26 33.00
C GLU A 274 -8.34 7.80 33.34
N TYR A 275 -8.71 6.86 32.45
CA TYR A 275 -8.63 5.41 32.72
C TYR A 275 -7.34 4.76 32.20
N GLY A 276 -6.70 5.40 31.21
CA GLY A 276 -5.63 4.76 30.44
C GLY A 276 -6.17 3.73 29.46
N GLY A 277 -5.32 2.78 29.11
CA GLY A 277 -5.66 1.69 28.21
C GLY A 277 -4.43 0.97 27.68
N VAL A 278 -4.61 0.13 26.68
CA VAL A 278 -3.52 -0.59 26.03
C VAL A 278 -3.16 0.05 24.67
N CYS A 279 -2.30 -0.60 23.92
CA CYS A 279 -1.77 -0.10 22.64
C CYS A 279 -2.83 0.53 21.72
N GLY A 280 -4.01 -0.07 21.60
CA GLY A 280 -5.11 0.47 20.78
C GLY A 280 -5.62 1.82 21.27
N ALA A 281 -5.76 1.99 22.60
CA ALA A 281 -6.16 3.26 23.21
C ALA A 281 -5.08 4.33 22.98
N ILE A 282 -3.81 4.00 23.25
CA ILE A 282 -2.66 4.91 23.07
C ILE A 282 -2.57 5.38 21.61
N SER A 283 -2.70 4.47 20.64
CA SER A 283 -2.60 4.81 19.23
C SER A 283 -3.76 5.67 18.73
N ARG A 284 -4.98 5.39 19.19
CA ARG A 284 -6.15 6.22 18.87
C ARG A 284 -6.05 7.60 19.50
N PHE A 285 -5.65 7.66 20.77
CA PHE A 285 -5.43 8.93 21.47
C PHE A 285 -4.35 9.74 20.78
N GLY A 286 -3.18 9.16 20.49
CA GLY A 286 -2.08 9.85 19.81
C GLY A 286 -2.44 10.38 18.42
N SER A 287 -3.11 9.55 17.61
CA SER A 287 -3.57 10.00 16.28
C SER A 287 -4.61 11.11 16.38
N SER A 288 -5.55 11.04 17.35
CA SER A 288 -6.54 12.11 17.56
C SER A 288 -5.90 13.40 18.06
N MET A 289 -4.86 13.32 18.89
CA MET A 289 -4.08 14.49 19.29
C MET A 289 -3.42 15.18 18.08
N CYS A 290 -2.82 14.40 17.17
CA CYS A 290 -2.27 14.95 15.93
C CYS A 290 -3.37 15.62 15.10
N GLN A 291 -4.48 14.94 14.87
CA GLN A 291 -5.60 15.40 14.05
C GLN A 291 -6.27 16.67 14.63
N ALA A 292 -6.30 16.81 15.96
CA ALA A 292 -6.81 18.00 16.64
C ALA A 292 -6.04 19.27 16.26
N PHE A 293 -4.76 19.15 15.93
CA PHE A 293 -3.91 20.25 15.46
C PHE A 293 -3.77 20.27 13.92
N GLY A 294 -4.58 19.51 13.19
CA GLY A 294 -4.51 19.46 11.73
C GLY A 294 -3.26 18.71 11.21
N VAL A 295 -2.62 17.90 12.03
CA VAL A 295 -1.47 17.08 11.64
C VAL A 295 -1.98 15.71 11.14
N PRO A 296 -1.67 15.30 9.90
CA PRO A 296 -2.07 14.01 9.37
C PRO A 296 -1.62 12.84 10.25
N ALA A 297 -2.55 11.98 10.66
CA ALA A 297 -2.26 10.81 11.49
C ALA A 297 -3.36 9.75 11.36
N MET A 298 -3.02 8.47 11.62
CA MET A 298 -3.99 7.37 11.62
C MET A 298 -3.49 6.19 12.44
N PRO A 299 -4.36 5.51 13.22
CA PRO A 299 -4.01 4.25 13.84
C PRO A 299 -3.74 3.19 12.79
N VAL A 300 -2.81 2.29 13.07
CA VAL A 300 -2.45 1.17 12.19
C VAL A 300 -2.26 -0.11 12.99
N GLY A 301 -2.68 -1.25 12.42
CA GLY A 301 -2.48 -2.56 13.02
C GLY A 301 -1.06 -3.07 12.79
N GLN A 302 -0.52 -3.74 13.80
CA GLN A 302 0.71 -4.54 13.74
C GLN A 302 0.41 -5.95 14.28
N PRO A 303 1.28 -6.96 14.08
CA PRO A 303 1.06 -8.29 14.62
C PRO A 303 0.89 -8.26 16.15
N GLY A 304 -0.33 -8.55 16.62
CA GLY A 304 -0.66 -8.53 18.06
C GLY A 304 -0.59 -7.16 18.74
N HIS A 305 -0.52 -6.07 17.97
CA HIS A 305 -0.31 -4.73 18.46
C HIS A 305 -1.08 -3.68 17.64
N CYS A 306 -1.22 -2.48 18.19
CA CYS A 306 -1.76 -1.32 17.52
C CYS A 306 -0.77 -0.15 17.66
N ALA A 307 -0.32 0.38 16.53
CA ALA A 307 0.53 1.57 16.42
C ALA A 307 -0.26 2.71 15.76
N PHE A 308 0.36 3.83 15.51
CA PHE A 308 -0.18 4.86 14.63
C PHE A 308 0.92 5.53 13.80
N ILE A 309 0.52 6.01 12.63
CA ILE A 309 1.37 6.81 11.76
C ILE A 309 0.98 8.28 11.87
N TRP A 310 1.94 9.17 11.68
CA TRP A 310 1.71 10.60 11.69
C TRP A 310 2.76 11.34 10.86
N GLN A 311 2.39 12.49 10.33
CA GLN A 311 3.29 13.33 9.56
C GLN A 311 4.09 14.24 10.51
N LYS A 312 5.19 13.70 11.04
CA LYS A 312 6.04 14.36 12.05
C LYS A 312 6.70 15.64 11.54
N GLU A 313 7.07 15.65 10.28
CA GLU A 313 7.59 16.81 9.56
C GLU A 313 6.79 16.99 8.27
N PRO A 314 6.74 18.16 7.64
CA PRO A 314 6.07 18.32 6.36
C PRO A 314 6.49 17.25 5.36
N HIS A 315 5.52 16.53 4.80
CA HIS A 315 5.70 15.43 3.83
C HIS A 315 6.54 14.24 4.33
N ARG A 316 6.85 14.17 5.63
CA ARG A 316 7.62 13.06 6.22
C ARG A 316 6.83 12.37 7.33
N TRP A 317 6.57 11.10 7.09
CA TRP A 317 5.79 10.26 7.98
C TRP A 317 6.69 9.50 8.96
N SER A 318 6.19 9.33 10.18
CA SER A 318 6.79 8.51 11.24
C SER A 318 5.75 7.56 11.79
N ILE A 319 6.20 6.47 12.36
CA ILE A 319 5.37 5.56 13.13
C ILE A 319 5.67 5.78 14.62
N ASN A 320 4.66 5.63 15.47
CA ASN A 320 4.76 5.80 16.91
C ASN A 320 3.94 4.73 17.66
N ASN A 321 4.23 4.51 18.92
CA ASN A 321 3.68 3.40 19.70
C ASN A 321 3.84 2.06 18.95
N ASP A 322 5.01 1.80 18.38
CA ASP A 322 5.27 0.67 17.50
C ASP A 322 6.15 -0.40 18.14
N ILE A 323 6.03 -1.64 17.66
CA ILE A 323 6.87 -2.77 18.06
C ILE A 323 7.60 -3.45 16.89
N SER A 324 7.18 -3.19 15.65
CA SER A 324 7.70 -3.86 14.44
C SER A 324 8.05 -2.90 13.31
N GLY A 325 8.04 -1.57 13.56
CA GLY A 325 8.30 -0.56 12.55
C GLY A 325 7.27 -0.55 11.41
N TRP A 326 7.67 -0.03 10.26
CA TRP A 326 6.81 0.10 9.08
C TRP A 326 6.43 -1.23 8.43
N ALA A 327 7.31 -2.24 8.52
CA ALA A 327 7.26 -3.43 7.67
C ALA A 327 5.93 -4.19 7.78
N GLU A 328 5.46 -4.40 8.97
CA GLU A 328 4.26 -5.19 9.25
C GLU A 328 3.05 -4.33 9.63
N SER A 329 3.20 -3.00 9.57
CA SER A 329 2.13 -2.08 9.92
C SER A 329 1.03 -2.06 8.85
N GLY A 330 -0.21 -2.24 9.28
CA GLY A 330 -1.37 -2.32 8.41
C GLY A 330 -1.58 -3.68 7.73
N CYS A 331 -0.76 -4.70 8.03
CA CYS A 331 -0.85 -6.03 7.40
C CYS A 331 -1.71 -7.03 8.18
N HIS A 332 -2.05 -6.76 9.43
CA HIS A 332 -2.76 -7.69 10.31
C HIS A 332 -3.99 -7.05 10.97
N GLY A 333 -5.09 -7.78 10.93
CA GLY A 333 -6.31 -7.66 11.71
C GLY A 333 -6.78 -6.26 12.12
N GLY A 334 -7.48 -5.56 11.24
CA GLY A 334 -7.97 -4.23 11.53
C GLY A 334 -7.05 -3.15 10.99
N ILE A 335 -6.92 -3.12 9.67
CA ILE A 335 -6.38 -1.95 8.98
C ILE A 335 -7.32 -0.79 9.27
N PHE A 336 -6.78 0.20 9.97
CA PHE A 336 -7.56 1.36 10.38
C PHE A 336 -7.56 2.47 9.33
N ILE A 337 -6.99 2.21 8.14
CA ILE A 337 -7.04 3.14 7.00
C ILE A 337 -8.19 2.71 6.10
N PRO A 338 -9.30 3.47 6.06
CA PRO A 338 -10.57 3.05 5.42
C PRO A 338 -10.47 2.82 3.90
N TRP A 339 -9.46 3.37 3.25
CA TRP A 339 -9.21 3.18 1.82
C TRP A 339 -8.22 2.04 1.51
N GLY A 340 -7.94 1.17 2.48
CA GLY A 340 -7.40 -0.15 2.26
C GLY A 340 -5.92 -0.30 1.97
N HIS A 341 -5.10 0.72 2.24
CA HIS A 341 -3.66 0.61 2.05
C HIS A 341 -2.93 0.20 3.32
N PRO A 342 -1.88 -0.66 3.24
CA PRO A 342 -0.95 -0.86 4.34
C PRO A 342 -0.24 0.44 4.72
N ALA A 343 0.17 0.58 5.97
CA ALA A 343 0.81 1.80 6.46
C ALA A 343 2.10 2.15 5.68
N TRP A 344 2.91 1.17 5.30
CA TRP A 344 4.12 1.37 4.50
C TRP A 344 3.85 1.99 3.12
N PHE A 345 2.61 1.93 2.64
CA PHE A 345 2.20 2.56 1.38
C PHE A 345 2.11 4.09 1.49
N VAL A 346 1.92 4.62 2.70
CA VAL A 346 1.76 6.06 2.93
C VAL A 346 3.00 6.86 2.55
N PRO A 347 4.23 6.52 2.97
CA PRO A 347 5.43 7.19 2.47
C PRO A 347 5.62 7.09 0.95
N LEU A 348 5.24 5.97 0.35
CA LEU A 348 5.28 5.79 -1.11
C LEU A 348 4.32 6.73 -1.82
N MET A 349 3.08 6.86 -1.34
CA MET A 349 2.11 7.81 -1.89
C MET A 349 2.56 9.25 -1.69
N GLN A 350 3.17 9.58 -0.54
CA GLN A 350 3.74 10.90 -0.31
C GLN A 350 4.83 11.24 -1.35
N ASP A 351 5.73 10.29 -1.63
CA ASP A 351 6.76 10.46 -2.67
C ASP A 351 6.13 10.65 -4.07
N ALA A 352 5.08 9.89 -4.39
CA ALA A 352 4.39 10.01 -5.67
C ALA A 352 3.61 11.33 -5.81
N GLN A 353 2.97 11.79 -4.75
CA GLN A 353 2.19 13.03 -4.69
C GLN A 353 3.07 14.29 -4.57
N SER A 354 4.38 14.16 -4.34
CA SER A 354 5.30 15.30 -4.25
C SER A 354 5.39 16.11 -5.54
N ASP A 355 5.11 15.49 -6.70
CA ASP A 355 4.85 16.13 -7.98
C ASP A 355 3.43 15.79 -8.41
N PHE A 356 2.46 16.60 -7.96
CA PHE A 356 1.05 16.36 -8.19
C PHE A 356 0.70 16.32 -9.69
N ASP A 357 1.34 17.17 -10.52
CA ASP A 357 1.06 17.21 -11.95
C ASP A 357 1.56 15.94 -12.65
N ALA A 358 2.73 15.45 -12.27
CA ALA A 358 3.26 14.18 -12.76
C ALA A 358 2.36 13.01 -12.34
N PHE A 359 1.90 13.02 -11.08
CA PHE A 359 0.98 12.02 -10.54
C PHE A 359 -0.35 12.04 -11.30
N ALA A 360 -0.97 13.22 -11.45
CA ALA A 360 -2.24 13.38 -12.14
C ALA A 360 -2.17 13.00 -13.62
N ARG A 361 -1.02 13.24 -14.29
CA ARG A 361 -0.77 12.74 -15.67
C ARG A 361 -0.70 11.22 -15.71
N ALA A 362 -0.05 10.58 -14.73
CA ALA A 362 -0.01 9.12 -14.65
C ALA A 362 -1.41 8.52 -14.44
N GLU A 363 -2.25 9.14 -13.60
CA GLU A 363 -3.65 8.73 -13.40
C GLU A 363 -4.48 8.81 -14.69
N VAL A 364 -4.30 9.87 -15.51
CA VAL A 364 -4.94 9.98 -16.83
C VAL A 364 -4.54 8.82 -17.74
N LEU A 365 -3.25 8.48 -17.79
CA LEU A 365 -2.75 7.36 -18.60
C LEU A 365 -3.28 6.01 -18.09
N LEU A 366 -3.41 5.84 -16.79
CA LEU A 366 -4.00 4.64 -16.20
C LEU A 366 -5.49 4.49 -16.55
N ALA A 367 -6.24 5.59 -16.49
CA ALA A 367 -7.65 5.59 -16.90
C ALA A 367 -7.81 5.23 -18.40
N VAL A 368 -6.95 5.76 -19.26
CA VAL A 368 -6.92 5.40 -20.69
C VAL A 368 -6.55 3.94 -20.91
N ALA A 369 -5.63 3.39 -20.11
CA ALA A 369 -5.28 1.97 -20.21
C ALA A 369 -6.47 1.03 -19.97
N GLU A 370 -7.49 1.46 -19.23
CA GLU A 370 -8.73 0.69 -19.05
C GLU A 370 -9.57 0.61 -20.33
N LEU A 371 -9.55 1.66 -21.16
CA LEU A 371 -10.25 1.73 -22.45
C LEU A 371 -9.49 1.03 -23.59
N ALA A 372 -8.18 0.87 -23.43
CA ALA A 372 -7.32 0.33 -24.47
C ALA A 372 -7.51 -1.19 -24.65
N ALA A 373 -7.15 -1.68 -25.83
CA ALA A 373 -7.08 -3.10 -26.10
C ALA A 373 -6.15 -3.81 -25.09
N PRO A 374 -6.47 -5.04 -24.64
CA PRO A 374 -5.67 -5.73 -23.64
C PRO A 374 -4.17 -5.80 -23.95
N GLY A 375 -3.79 -5.95 -25.21
CA GLY A 375 -2.39 -6.00 -25.67
C GLY A 375 -1.64 -4.68 -25.53
N ASP A 376 -2.33 -3.54 -25.45
CA ASP A 376 -1.73 -2.20 -25.38
C ASP A 376 -1.62 -1.66 -23.94
N ARG A 377 -2.33 -2.27 -22.99
CA ARG A 377 -2.43 -1.77 -21.60
C ARG A 377 -1.08 -1.65 -20.90
N SER A 378 -0.22 -2.67 -21.04
CA SER A 378 1.12 -2.64 -20.44
C SER A 378 1.99 -1.51 -21.01
N ALA A 379 1.92 -1.28 -22.32
CA ALA A 379 2.68 -0.21 -22.97
C ALA A 379 2.18 1.18 -22.55
N ILE A 380 0.87 1.39 -22.40
CA ILE A 380 0.31 2.65 -21.88
C ILE A 380 0.67 2.84 -20.40
N ALA A 381 0.60 1.79 -19.60
CA ALA A 381 1.05 1.84 -18.21
C ALA A 381 2.55 2.15 -18.09
N ALA A 382 3.37 1.71 -19.06
CA ALA A 382 4.79 2.08 -19.12
C ALA A 382 4.98 3.60 -19.34
N GLU A 383 4.11 4.25 -20.11
CA GLU A 383 4.12 5.72 -20.24
C GLU A 383 3.69 6.40 -18.91
N ALA A 384 2.75 5.82 -18.18
CA ALA A 384 2.39 6.30 -16.83
C ALA A 384 3.57 6.18 -15.85
N CYS A 385 4.35 5.06 -15.91
CA CYS A 385 5.58 4.92 -15.12
C CYS A 385 6.64 5.98 -15.47
N LYS A 386 6.71 6.41 -16.73
CA LYS A 386 7.62 7.51 -17.14
C LYS A 386 7.13 8.87 -16.64
N ALA A 387 5.82 9.10 -16.68
CA ALA A 387 5.22 10.35 -16.20
C ALA A 387 5.43 10.53 -14.69
N CYS A 388 5.23 9.47 -13.88
CA CYS A 388 5.46 9.48 -12.45
C CYS A 388 6.16 8.17 -12.02
N PRO A 389 7.50 8.15 -11.94
CA PRO A 389 8.27 6.94 -11.64
C PRO A 389 7.94 6.30 -10.29
N SER A 390 7.57 7.08 -9.28
CA SER A 390 7.17 6.60 -7.95
C SER A 390 5.71 6.11 -7.87
N HIS A 391 4.94 6.17 -8.97
CA HIS A 391 3.54 5.77 -8.98
C HIS A 391 3.38 4.24 -8.98
N PHE A 392 3.15 3.66 -7.81
CA PHE A 392 3.02 2.21 -7.63
C PHE A 392 1.93 1.59 -8.51
N GLY A 393 0.76 2.23 -8.62
CA GLY A 393 -0.36 1.76 -9.45
C GLY A 393 0.01 1.63 -10.93
N ALA A 394 0.86 2.53 -11.45
CA ALA A 394 1.35 2.45 -12.82
C ALA A 394 2.24 1.22 -13.04
N TRP A 395 3.19 0.98 -12.16
CA TRP A 395 4.02 -0.23 -12.18
C TRP A 395 3.20 -1.49 -12.03
N LYS A 396 2.25 -1.51 -11.09
CA LYS A 396 1.36 -2.64 -10.87
C LYS A 396 0.55 -2.95 -12.14
N ARG A 397 -0.07 -1.95 -12.75
CA ARG A 397 -0.83 -2.10 -14.00
C ARG A 397 0.07 -2.60 -15.14
N ARG A 398 1.29 -2.06 -15.25
CA ARG A 398 2.26 -2.51 -16.27
C ARG A 398 2.59 -3.99 -16.11
N VAL A 399 2.86 -4.45 -14.90
CA VAL A 399 3.20 -5.85 -14.61
C VAL A 399 1.99 -6.76 -14.83
N GLU A 400 0.81 -6.40 -14.32
CA GLU A 400 -0.42 -7.19 -14.44
C GLU A 400 -0.90 -7.37 -15.88
N SER A 401 -0.71 -6.36 -16.73
CA SER A 401 -1.15 -6.38 -18.12
C SER A 401 -0.02 -6.74 -19.10
N ALA A 402 1.16 -7.09 -18.60
CA ALA A 402 2.31 -7.44 -19.43
C ALA A 402 2.04 -8.71 -20.25
N SER A 403 2.39 -8.69 -21.54
CA SER A 403 2.46 -9.90 -22.36
C SER A 403 3.53 -10.85 -21.80
N ALA A 404 3.47 -12.14 -22.17
CA ALA A 404 4.48 -13.11 -21.74
C ALA A 404 5.92 -12.69 -22.10
N SER A 405 6.12 -12.01 -23.24
CA SER A 405 7.42 -11.49 -23.66
C SER A 405 7.88 -10.30 -22.82
N GLU A 406 6.99 -9.37 -22.53
CA GLU A 406 7.29 -8.19 -21.68
C GLU A 406 7.53 -8.62 -20.23
N ALA A 407 6.72 -9.53 -19.68
CA ALA A 407 6.90 -10.05 -18.33
C ALA A 407 8.28 -10.75 -18.19
N ARG A 408 8.70 -11.54 -19.20
CA ARG A 408 10.05 -12.11 -19.23
C ARG A 408 11.14 -11.05 -19.33
N ARG A 409 10.96 -10.00 -20.13
CA ARG A 409 11.90 -8.88 -20.22
C ARG A 409 12.06 -8.18 -18.87
N LEU A 410 10.95 -7.89 -18.20
CA LEU A 410 10.96 -7.29 -16.86
C LEU A 410 11.65 -8.19 -15.85
N ALA A 411 11.42 -9.51 -15.89
CA ALA A 411 12.07 -10.47 -15.00
C ALA A 411 13.57 -10.65 -15.26
N LYS A 412 14.05 -10.48 -16.52
CA LYS A 412 15.45 -10.73 -16.90
C LYS A 412 16.40 -9.56 -16.62
N GLY A 413 15.90 -8.38 -16.33
CA GLY A 413 16.72 -7.18 -16.08
C GLY A 413 15.91 -5.90 -16.00
N GLY A 414 14.69 -5.89 -16.56
CA GLY A 414 13.81 -4.72 -16.51
C GLY A 414 13.31 -4.38 -15.10
N PHE A 415 13.47 -5.29 -14.12
CA PHE A 415 13.19 -4.98 -12.72
C PHE A 415 14.14 -3.92 -12.13
N GLU A 416 15.30 -3.67 -12.73
CA GLU A 416 16.20 -2.57 -12.34
C GLU A 416 15.56 -1.20 -12.58
N GLU A 417 14.69 -1.08 -13.60
CA GLU A 417 13.89 0.12 -13.83
C GLU A 417 12.96 0.37 -12.61
N ILE A 418 12.31 -0.71 -12.13
CA ILE A 418 11.42 -0.67 -10.95
C ILE A 418 12.24 -0.34 -9.69
N ALA A 419 13.41 -0.97 -9.53
CA ALA A 419 14.31 -0.73 -8.39
C ALA A 419 14.77 0.73 -8.32
N THR A 420 15.11 1.31 -9.47
CA THR A 420 15.52 2.72 -9.57
C THR A 420 14.37 3.67 -9.23
N ALA A 421 13.19 3.39 -9.78
CA ALA A 421 11.98 4.19 -9.56
C ALA A 421 11.51 4.16 -8.10
N LEU A 422 11.59 3.00 -7.47
CA LEU A 422 11.13 2.75 -6.09
C LEU A 422 12.30 2.62 -5.10
N LYS A 423 13.41 3.30 -5.32
CA LYS A 423 14.67 3.15 -4.55
C LYS A 423 14.55 3.28 -3.04
N ARG A 424 13.53 3.96 -2.53
CA ARG A 424 13.23 4.11 -1.09
C ARG A 424 12.12 3.17 -0.60
N GLN A 425 11.52 2.37 -1.49
CA GLN A 425 10.30 1.61 -1.24
C GLN A 425 10.52 0.12 -1.54
N PRO A 426 11.38 -0.56 -0.79
CA PRO A 426 11.78 -1.94 -1.08
C PRO A 426 10.62 -2.93 -1.04
N VAL A 427 9.59 -2.68 -0.21
CA VAL A 427 8.40 -3.54 -0.12
C VAL A 427 7.56 -3.43 -1.39
N ALA A 428 7.33 -2.22 -1.89
CA ALA A 428 6.61 -2.00 -3.15
C ALA A 428 7.36 -2.66 -4.32
N PHE A 429 8.68 -2.50 -4.37
CA PHE A 429 9.54 -3.17 -5.33
C PHE A 429 9.38 -4.70 -5.26
N ALA A 430 9.53 -5.29 -4.07
CA ALA A 430 9.40 -6.73 -3.88
C ALA A 430 8.02 -7.27 -4.30
N GLN A 431 6.94 -6.55 -4.00
CA GLN A 431 5.60 -6.93 -4.43
C GLN A 431 5.48 -7.01 -5.95
N LEU A 432 5.98 -6.00 -6.67
CA LEU A 432 5.94 -5.97 -8.14
C LEU A 432 6.77 -7.09 -8.75
N VAL A 433 7.99 -7.30 -8.25
CA VAL A 433 8.87 -8.33 -8.77
C VAL A 433 8.34 -9.73 -8.48
N ASN A 434 7.68 -9.94 -7.35
CA ASN A 434 7.02 -11.22 -7.02
C ASN A 434 5.85 -11.56 -7.96
N MET A 435 5.29 -10.58 -8.67
CA MET A 435 4.26 -10.81 -9.70
C MET A 435 4.86 -11.22 -11.05
N LEU A 436 6.16 -11.02 -11.27
CA LEU A 436 6.83 -11.41 -12.50
C LEU A 436 7.08 -12.91 -12.54
N PRO A 437 7.06 -13.55 -13.73
CA PRO A 437 7.46 -14.94 -13.88
C PRO A 437 8.94 -15.11 -13.52
N ALA A 438 9.35 -16.32 -13.17
CA ALA A 438 10.77 -16.67 -13.08
C ALA A 438 11.45 -16.31 -14.41
N GLY A 439 12.60 -15.63 -14.34
CA GLY A 439 13.39 -15.32 -15.55
C GLY A 439 13.90 -16.60 -16.22
N GLU A 440 14.29 -16.51 -17.51
CA GLU A 440 15.03 -17.58 -18.17
C GLU A 440 16.34 -17.85 -17.39
N GLY A 441 16.43 -18.97 -16.75
CA GLY A 441 17.49 -19.35 -15.83
C GLY A 441 16.92 -19.96 -14.55
N SER A 442 17.74 -20.15 -13.53
CA SER A 442 17.23 -20.68 -12.28
C SER A 442 16.51 -19.57 -11.49
N GLU A 443 15.44 -19.93 -10.80
CA GLU A 443 14.71 -19.06 -9.87
C GLU A 443 15.67 -18.44 -8.82
N SER A 444 16.69 -19.19 -8.42
CA SER A 444 17.73 -18.73 -7.50
C SER A 444 18.52 -17.55 -8.06
N LYS A 445 18.82 -17.53 -9.36
CA LYS A 445 19.54 -16.42 -10.00
C LYS A 445 18.71 -15.16 -10.03
N HIS A 446 17.42 -15.27 -10.36
CA HIS A 446 16.47 -14.15 -10.32
C HIS A 446 16.35 -13.57 -8.90
N ALA A 447 16.06 -14.40 -7.92
CA ALA A 447 15.95 -14.00 -6.52
C ALA A 447 17.24 -13.39 -5.97
N ARG A 448 18.43 -13.87 -6.40
CA ARG A 448 19.72 -13.29 -6.06
C ARG A 448 19.83 -11.84 -6.55
N SER A 449 19.48 -11.60 -7.80
CA SER A 449 19.55 -10.26 -8.39
C SER A 449 18.56 -9.30 -7.70
N VAL A 450 17.34 -9.76 -7.40
CA VAL A 450 16.35 -8.98 -6.66
C VAL A 450 16.82 -8.67 -5.23
N ALA A 451 17.39 -9.65 -4.53
CA ALA A 451 17.96 -9.46 -3.20
C ALA A 451 19.11 -8.44 -3.19
N ALA A 452 19.97 -8.46 -4.22
CA ALA A 452 21.02 -7.47 -4.39
C ALA A 452 20.46 -6.04 -4.61
N SER A 453 19.38 -5.90 -5.37
CA SER A 453 18.69 -4.62 -5.53
C SER A 453 18.12 -4.11 -4.21
N ILE A 454 17.46 -4.96 -3.40
CA ILE A 454 16.96 -4.59 -2.07
C ILE A 454 18.11 -4.15 -1.15
N ALA A 455 19.24 -4.87 -1.17
CA ALA A 455 20.43 -4.50 -0.41
C ALA A 455 20.99 -3.13 -0.84
N SER A 456 20.99 -2.85 -2.15
CA SER A 456 21.37 -1.55 -2.69
C SER A 456 20.43 -0.42 -2.24
N MET A 457 19.12 -0.67 -2.22
CA MET A 457 18.13 0.28 -1.71
C MET A 457 18.39 0.62 -0.24
N ALA A 458 18.63 -0.37 0.60
CA ALA A 458 18.95 -0.17 2.01
C ALA A 458 20.23 0.64 2.22
N LYS A 459 21.29 0.35 1.46
CA LYS A 459 22.54 1.15 1.47
C LYS A 459 22.31 2.59 1.01
N SER A 460 21.31 2.81 0.17
CA SER A 460 20.92 4.14 -0.34
C SER A 460 19.94 4.88 0.57
N GLY A 461 19.68 4.36 1.78
CA GLY A 461 18.87 5.02 2.81
C GLY A 461 17.39 4.60 2.82
N ALA A 462 17.00 3.48 2.19
CA ALA A 462 15.71 2.87 2.44
C ALA A 462 15.63 2.34 3.87
N ASP A 463 14.41 2.31 4.44
CA ASP A 463 14.20 1.80 5.81
C ASP A 463 14.67 0.35 5.93
N ALA A 464 15.45 0.07 7.00
CA ALA A 464 16.05 -1.25 7.21
C ALA A 464 14.99 -2.34 7.51
N GLY A 465 13.93 -2.01 8.25
CA GLY A 465 12.83 -2.92 8.53
C GLY A 465 12.03 -3.26 7.26
N LEU A 466 11.75 -2.25 6.43
CA LEU A 466 11.11 -2.44 5.12
C LEU A 466 11.98 -3.27 4.17
N SER A 467 13.29 -3.03 4.16
CA SER A 467 14.24 -3.81 3.34
C SER A 467 14.29 -5.28 3.79
N SER A 468 14.29 -5.50 5.08
CA SER A 468 14.25 -6.83 5.71
C SER A 468 12.96 -7.58 5.33
N TRP A 469 11.81 -6.92 5.43
CA TRP A 469 10.53 -7.51 5.07
C TRP A 469 10.40 -7.79 3.56
N ALA A 470 10.89 -6.88 2.71
CA ALA A 470 10.97 -7.07 1.27
C ALA A 470 11.80 -8.30 0.90
N LEU A 471 12.96 -8.46 1.52
CA LEU A 471 13.82 -9.62 1.31
C LEU A 471 13.13 -10.92 1.72
N ARG A 472 12.49 -10.95 2.89
CA ARG A 472 11.68 -12.08 3.34
C ARG A 472 10.60 -12.44 2.30
N SER A 473 9.86 -11.45 1.81
CA SER A 473 8.79 -11.64 0.82
C SER A 473 9.30 -12.27 -0.48
N VAL A 474 10.48 -11.84 -0.96
CA VAL A 474 11.13 -12.40 -2.16
C VAL A 474 11.57 -13.83 -1.93
N LEU A 475 12.19 -14.13 -0.79
CA LEU A 475 12.63 -15.50 -0.45
C LEU A 475 11.45 -16.47 -0.36
N GLU A 476 10.35 -16.05 0.29
CA GLU A 476 9.13 -16.85 0.40
C GLU A 476 8.46 -17.08 -0.98
N ALA A 477 8.41 -16.04 -1.83
CA ALA A 477 7.84 -16.16 -3.17
C ALA A 477 8.68 -17.06 -4.07
N SER A 478 10.00 -16.90 -4.06
CA SER A 478 10.92 -17.75 -4.83
C SER A 478 10.89 -19.19 -4.35
N GLY A 479 10.82 -19.41 -3.04
CA GLY A 479 10.65 -20.73 -2.47
C GLY A 479 9.36 -21.41 -2.91
N ARG A 480 8.25 -20.69 -2.97
CA ARG A 480 6.98 -21.24 -3.49
C ARG A 480 7.07 -21.60 -4.97
N ARG A 481 7.72 -20.77 -5.80
CA ARG A 481 7.90 -21.06 -7.23
C ARG A 481 8.81 -22.26 -7.49
N MET A 482 9.90 -22.40 -6.73
CA MET A 482 10.80 -23.54 -6.83
C MET A 482 10.17 -24.88 -6.42
N ALA A 483 9.26 -24.84 -5.45
CA ALA A 483 8.62 -26.05 -4.94
C ALA A 483 7.48 -26.57 -5.82
N GLY A 484 7.01 -25.81 -6.83
CA GLY A 484 5.88 -26.18 -7.69
C GLY A 484 4.57 -26.30 -6.90
N GLU A 485 3.57 -27.06 -7.42
CA GLU A 485 2.31 -27.29 -6.71
C GLU A 485 2.45 -28.04 -5.36
N GLY A 486 3.61 -28.67 -5.11
CA GLY A 486 4.03 -29.20 -3.82
C GLY A 486 4.60 -28.16 -2.85
N GLY A 487 4.43 -26.86 -3.12
CA GLY A 487 5.07 -25.66 -2.51
C GLY A 487 5.00 -25.45 -1.00
N ALA A 488 4.83 -26.47 -0.23
CA ALA A 488 4.83 -26.44 1.23
C ALA A 488 6.24 -26.30 1.86
N LEU A 489 7.32 -26.47 1.09
CA LEU A 489 8.67 -26.62 1.63
C LEU A 489 9.28 -25.35 2.26
N LEU A 490 8.90 -24.16 1.79
CA LEU A 490 9.39 -22.89 2.37
C LEU A 490 8.29 -22.03 3.03
N ALA A 491 7.01 -22.39 2.86
CA ALA A 491 5.91 -21.51 3.25
C ALA A 491 5.20 -21.84 4.57
N ARG A 492 5.31 -23.04 5.14
CA ARG A 492 4.68 -23.39 6.43
C ARG A 492 5.38 -24.54 7.16
N GLY A 493 5.52 -24.36 8.49
CA GLY A 493 5.68 -25.35 9.55
C GLY A 493 6.16 -26.77 9.25
N ASP A 494 6.80 -27.35 10.17
CA ASP A 494 7.50 -28.62 10.39
C ASP A 494 6.97 -29.93 9.74
N ALA A 495 6.05 -29.91 8.78
CA ALA A 495 5.27 -31.09 8.38
C ALA A 495 5.41 -31.55 6.91
N ALA A 496 6.43 -31.14 6.13
CA ALA A 496 6.65 -31.72 4.81
C ALA A 496 7.78 -32.77 4.87
N PRO A 497 7.56 -34.00 4.35
CA PRO A 497 8.63 -35.01 4.34
C PRO A 497 9.79 -34.52 3.46
N ALA A 498 10.97 -34.43 4.08
CA ALA A 498 12.24 -34.03 3.47
C ALA A 498 12.72 -34.99 2.35
N ASP A 499 12.06 -36.13 2.21
CA ASP A 499 12.58 -37.31 1.53
C ASP A 499 12.56 -37.24 0.00
N LYS A 500 12.11 -36.13 -0.60
CA LYS A 500 11.90 -36.07 -2.06
C LYS A 500 12.31 -34.78 -2.75
N LEU A 501 13.32 -34.05 -2.25
CA LEU A 501 13.81 -32.88 -2.98
C LEU A 501 14.73 -33.34 -4.13
N PRO A 502 14.39 -33.12 -5.42
CA PRO A 502 15.29 -33.45 -6.53
C PRO A 502 16.63 -32.71 -6.38
N GLU A 503 17.76 -33.35 -6.71
CA GLU A 503 19.11 -32.78 -6.57
C GLU A 503 19.25 -31.36 -7.16
N ALA A 504 18.73 -31.17 -8.38
CA ALA A 504 18.76 -29.87 -9.03
C ALA A 504 18.04 -28.78 -8.21
N LYS A 505 16.91 -29.11 -7.56
CA LYS A 505 16.15 -28.17 -6.72
C LYS A 505 16.81 -27.92 -5.37
N ALA A 506 17.48 -28.91 -4.79
CA ALA A 506 18.24 -28.73 -3.56
C ALA A 506 19.38 -27.72 -3.78
N ARG A 507 20.10 -27.82 -4.89
CA ARG A 507 21.14 -26.85 -5.27
C ARG A 507 20.57 -25.45 -5.47
N GLU A 508 19.45 -25.31 -6.17
CA GLU A 508 18.80 -24.02 -6.36
C GLU A 508 18.40 -23.34 -5.03
N VAL A 509 17.89 -24.11 -4.08
CA VAL A 509 17.54 -23.60 -2.74
C VAL A 509 18.80 -23.17 -1.99
N VAL A 510 19.88 -23.93 -2.03
CA VAL A 510 21.17 -23.53 -1.42
C VAL A 510 21.71 -22.25 -2.05
N ASP A 511 21.74 -22.19 -3.37
CA ASP A 511 22.19 -21.02 -4.10
C ASP A 511 21.38 -19.78 -3.76
N LEU A 512 20.07 -19.91 -3.63
CA LEU A 512 19.18 -18.83 -3.22
C LEU A 512 19.50 -18.34 -1.80
N VAL A 513 19.65 -19.27 -0.87
CA VAL A 513 19.88 -18.94 0.54
C VAL A 513 21.25 -18.32 0.75
N LEU A 514 22.29 -18.84 0.06
CA LEU A 514 23.64 -18.28 0.10
C LEU A 514 23.69 -16.89 -0.54
N ALA A 515 22.96 -16.69 -1.62
CA ALA A 515 22.88 -15.38 -2.26
C ALA A 515 22.15 -14.34 -1.40
N SER A 516 21.14 -14.76 -0.66
CA SER A 516 20.42 -13.88 0.25
C SER A 516 21.26 -13.50 1.48
N ALA A 517 22.29 -14.27 1.82
CA ALA A 517 23.24 -13.89 2.87
C ALA A 517 23.95 -12.56 2.59
N ASP A 518 24.19 -12.22 1.31
CA ASP A 518 24.75 -10.92 0.92
C ASP A 518 23.78 -9.76 1.22
N ALA A 519 22.49 -9.98 1.09
CA ALA A 519 21.47 -8.99 1.39
C ALA A 519 21.24 -8.80 2.90
N LEU A 520 21.55 -9.81 3.71
CA LEU A 520 21.45 -9.74 5.18
C LEU A 520 22.54 -8.88 5.83
N ASP A 521 23.59 -8.49 5.12
CA ASP A 521 24.59 -7.53 5.62
C ASP A 521 23.94 -6.17 5.99
N VAL A 522 22.76 -5.90 5.46
CA VAL A 522 21.99 -4.66 5.69
C VAL A 522 21.04 -4.77 6.88
N ALA A 523 20.62 -5.99 7.24
CA ALA A 523 19.70 -6.23 8.36
C ALA A 523 20.16 -7.48 9.15
N PRO A 524 21.23 -7.37 9.95
CA PRO A 524 21.88 -8.52 10.60
C PRO A 524 21.03 -9.18 11.71
N LYS A 525 19.95 -8.54 12.16
CA LYS A 525 19.03 -9.05 13.19
C LYS A 525 17.59 -8.69 12.81
N GLY A 526 16.64 -9.59 13.11
CA GLY A 526 15.21 -9.35 12.90
C GLY A 526 14.53 -10.35 11.96
N ALA A 527 13.30 -10.10 11.58
CA ALA A 527 12.42 -11.03 10.86
C ALA A 527 12.99 -11.60 9.55
N ALA A 528 13.82 -10.83 8.82
CA ALA A 528 14.49 -11.35 7.60
C ALA A 528 15.60 -12.33 7.92
N HIS A 529 16.36 -12.08 8.97
CA HIS A 529 17.40 -13.00 9.43
C HIS A 529 16.77 -14.32 9.92
N ASP A 530 15.68 -14.25 10.65
CA ASP A 530 14.94 -15.43 11.10
C ASP A 530 14.33 -16.21 9.93
N ALA A 531 13.74 -15.53 8.94
CA ALA A 531 13.24 -16.16 7.73
C ALA A 531 14.36 -16.82 6.91
N TRP A 532 15.51 -16.16 6.79
CA TRP A 532 16.70 -16.73 6.16
C TRP A 532 17.17 -17.98 6.91
N ARG A 533 17.29 -17.93 8.24
CA ARG A 533 17.64 -19.09 9.07
C ARG A 533 16.65 -20.24 8.89
N GLN A 534 15.36 -19.97 8.86
CA GLN A 534 14.35 -20.99 8.59
C GLN A 534 14.48 -21.60 7.19
N ALA A 535 14.71 -20.77 6.15
CA ALA A 535 14.93 -21.26 4.80
C ALA A 535 16.20 -22.11 4.71
N MET A 536 17.29 -21.65 5.32
CA MET A 536 18.56 -22.39 5.39
C MET A 536 18.40 -23.73 6.14
N ARG A 537 17.72 -23.76 7.29
CA ARG A 537 17.48 -24.99 8.06
C ARG A 537 16.78 -26.04 7.19
N ARG A 538 15.77 -25.64 6.43
CA ARG A 538 15.02 -26.56 5.53
C ARG A 538 15.89 -27.03 4.37
N ALA A 539 16.68 -26.12 3.77
CA ALA A 539 17.59 -26.46 2.68
C ALA A 539 18.66 -27.47 3.14
N VAL A 540 19.29 -27.21 4.28
CA VAL A 540 20.28 -28.12 4.89
C VAL A 540 19.67 -29.50 5.16
N ARG A 541 18.53 -29.52 5.83
CA ARG A 541 17.84 -30.78 6.14
C ARG A 541 17.46 -31.56 4.86
N GLY A 542 16.88 -30.88 3.87
CA GLY A 542 16.51 -31.50 2.59
C GLY A 542 17.71 -32.07 1.83
N ILE A 543 18.87 -31.43 1.88
CA ILE A 543 20.12 -31.91 1.25
C ILE A 543 20.66 -33.11 2.02
N VAL A 544 20.79 -33.00 3.32
CA VAL A 544 21.42 -34.03 4.17
C VAL A 544 20.59 -35.33 4.17
N LEU A 545 19.27 -35.22 4.20
CA LEU A 545 18.37 -36.38 4.20
C LEU A 545 18.13 -36.97 2.80
N SER A 546 18.52 -36.30 1.73
CA SER A 546 18.37 -36.79 0.35
C SER A 546 19.64 -37.52 -0.12
N PRO A 547 19.65 -38.86 -0.28
CA PRO A 547 20.84 -39.58 -0.74
C PRO A 547 21.37 -39.10 -2.09
N SER A 548 20.49 -38.70 -3.02
CA SER A 548 20.88 -38.23 -4.36
C SER A 548 21.46 -36.82 -4.38
N ALA A 549 21.06 -35.94 -3.45
CA ALA A 549 21.51 -34.55 -3.39
C ALA A 549 22.67 -34.32 -2.40
N ARG A 550 22.90 -35.28 -1.50
CA ARG A 550 23.74 -35.14 -0.30
C ARG A 550 25.16 -34.69 -0.62
N GLU A 551 25.88 -35.44 -1.45
CA GLU A 551 27.32 -35.20 -1.66
C GLU A 551 27.58 -33.88 -2.40
N SER A 552 26.78 -33.56 -3.44
CA SER A 552 26.93 -32.31 -4.18
C SER A 552 26.44 -31.10 -3.39
N GLY A 553 25.33 -31.26 -2.68
CA GLY A 553 24.73 -30.19 -1.88
C GLY A 553 25.59 -29.84 -0.65
N LEU A 554 26.22 -30.83 0.00
CA LEU A 554 27.14 -30.58 1.11
C LEU A 554 28.37 -29.80 0.66
N ARG A 555 28.98 -30.12 -0.49
CA ARG A 555 30.09 -29.33 -1.04
C ARG A 555 29.72 -27.88 -1.29
N ASP A 556 28.51 -27.62 -1.77
CA ASP A 556 28.01 -26.26 -1.98
C ASP A 556 27.75 -25.54 -0.66
N LEU A 557 27.18 -26.23 0.34
CA LEU A 557 27.02 -25.71 1.70
C LEU A 557 28.37 -25.39 2.38
N GLU A 558 29.35 -26.26 2.29
CA GLU A 558 30.70 -26.05 2.84
C GLU A 558 31.37 -24.82 2.21
N ARG A 559 31.25 -24.67 0.87
CA ARG A 559 31.71 -23.47 0.16
C ARG A 559 31.01 -22.22 0.64
N GLY A 560 29.69 -22.29 0.81
CA GLY A 560 28.85 -21.19 1.28
C GLY A 560 29.18 -20.78 2.71
N ILE A 561 29.38 -21.74 3.60
CA ILE A 561 29.81 -21.50 4.98
C ILE A 561 31.14 -20.74 4.99
N GLY A 562 32.10 -21.16 4.17
CA GLY A 562 33.39 -20.46 4.03
C GLY A 562 33.26 -19.03 3.49
N LEU A 563 32.31 -18.76 2.60
CA LEU A 563 32.02 -17.40 2.12
C LEU A 563 31.39 -16.53 3.21
N ILE A 564 30.43 -17.05 3.96
CA ILE A 564 29.75 -16.36 5.06
C ILE A 564 30.75 -16.03 6.18
N ALA A 565 31.61 -16.97 6.54
CA ALA A 565 32.65 -16.76 7.56
C ALA A 565 33.65 -15.66 7.16
N ARG A 566 34.10 -15.62 5.89
CA ARG A 566 34.96 -14.55 5.36
C ARG A 566 34.33 -13.15 5.37
N LYS A 567 33.01 -13.05 5.40
CA LYS A 567 32.29 -11.81 5.52
C LYS A 567 32.08 -11.35 6.96
N ASN A 568 32.84 -11.86 7.90
CA ASN A 568 32.75 -11.55 9.32
C ASN A 568 31.40 -11.98 9.98
N ARG A 569 30.70 -12.96 9.38
CA ARG A 569 29.44 -13.53 9.86
C ARG A 569 29.65 -14.94 10.43
N LEU A 570 30.58 -15.05 11.32
CA LEU A 570 31.02 -16.35 11.87
C LEU A 570 29.90 -17.07 12.62
N ASP A 571 29.01 -16.32 13.31
CA ASP A 571 27.88 -16.89 14.03
C ASP A 571 26.85 -17.55 13.08
N ASP A 572 26.62 -16.97 11.90
CA ASP A 572 25.73 -17.57 10.91
C ASP A 572 26.39 -18.79 10.24
N ALA A 573 27.69 -18.72 9.98
CA ALA A 573 28.45 -19.86 9.48
C ALA A 573 28.41 -21.04 10.45
N ARG A 574 28.63 -20.77 11.75
CA ARG A 574 28.51 -21.75 12.83
C ARG A 574 27.11 -22.32 12.94
N TRP A 575 26.11 -21.46 12.88
CA TRP A 575 24.72 -21.87 12.95
C TRP A 575 24.33 -22.82 11.81
N ILE A 576 24.81 -22.58 10.57
CA ILE A 576 24.58 -23.50 9.43
C ILE A 576 25.26 -24.83 9.68
N ALA A 577 26.53 -24.82 10.15
CA ALA A 577 27.26 -26.04 10.45
C ALA A 577 26.55 -26.87 11.53
N ASP A 578 25.98 -26.23 12.58
CA ASP A 578 25.19 -26.89 13.60
C ASP A 578 23.96 -27.59 13.01
N ARG A 579 23.28 -26.97 12.01
CA ARG A 579 22.14 -27.60 11.31
C ARG A 579 22.55 -28.79 10.46
N ILE A 580 23.76 -28.78 9.87
CA ILE A 580 24.29 -29.95 9.16
C ILE A 580 24.51 -31.10 10.16
N VAL A 581 25.10 -30.83 11.32
CA VAL A 581 25.32 -31.84 12.39
C VAL A 581 23.98 -32.42 12.85
N GLU A 582 22.97 -31.59 13.13
CA GLU A 582 21.65 -32.07 13.55
C GLU A 582 20.98 -32.97 12.49
N SER A 583 21.06 -32.54 11.21
CA SER A 583 20.45 -33.30 10.11
C SER A 583 21.23 -34.59 9.82
N ALA A 584 22.57 -34.62 10.04
CA ALA A 584 23.38 -35.82 9.92
C ALA A 584 23.02 -36.86 10.98
N LYS A 585 22.77 -36.44 12.23
CA LYS A 585 22.26 -37.32 13.28
C LYS A 585 20.89 -37.90 12.94
N GLU A 586 19.99 -37.05 12.37
CA GLU A 586 18.67 -37.51 11.91
C GLU A 586 18.80 -38.55 10.77
N ALA A 587 19.80 -38.39 9.90
CA ALA A 587 20.10 -39.36 8.83
C ALA A 587 20.70 -40.67 9.32
N ALA A 588 21.07 -40.77 10.59
CA ALA A 588 21.75 -41.90 11.21
C ALA A 588 23.03 -42.38 10.41
N ASP A 589 23.82 -41.41 9.92
CA ASP A 589 24.98 -41.63 9.07
C ASP A 589 26.24 -41.16 9.82
N PRO A 590 27.03 -42.09 10.42
CA PRO A 590 28.18 -41.76 11.25
C PRO A 590 29.32 -41.03 10.51
N GLU A 591 29.54 -41.35 9.21
CA GLU A 591 30.59 -40.69 8.42
C GLU A 591 30.18 -39.21 8.16
N LEU A 592 28.92 -39.00 7.91
CA LEU A 592 28.38 -37.68 7.72
C LEU A 592 28.39 -36.84 9.02
N GLU A 593 28.10 -37.47 10.16
CA GLU A 593 28.20 -36.82 11.48
C GLU A 593 29.65 -36.39 11.76
N GLU A 594 30.60 -37.23 11.50
CA GLU A 594 32.02 -36.91 11.70
C GLU A 594 32.49 -35.79 10.76
N ARG A 595 32.09 -35.82 9.48
CA ARG A 595 32.35 -34.75 8.52
C ARG A 595 31.75 -33.41 8.95
N ALA A 596 30.51 -33.41 9.38
CA ALA A 596 29.82 -32.22 9.87
C ALA A 596 30.47 -31.67 11.16
N ALA A 597 30.85 -32.54 12.08
CA ALA A 597 31.55 -32.15 13.31
C ALA A 597 32.93 -31.51 13.00
N ARG A 598 33.72 -32.07 12.05
CA ARG A 598 34.97 -31.44 11.59
C ARG A 598 34.72 -30.05 10.98
N LEU A 599 33.73 -29.90 10.14
CA LEU A 599 33.36 -28.59 9.57
C LEU A 599 33.01 -27.57 10.67
N ARG A 600 32.23 -27.99 11.65
CA ARG A 600 31.86 -27.14 12.79
C ARG A 600 33.07 -26.74 13.64
N ALA A 601 33.97 -27.68 13.92
CA ALA A 601 35.20 -27.43 14.67
C ALA A 601 36.17 -26.47 13.94
N ALA A 602 36.22 -26.51 12.61
CA ALA A 602 37.02 -25.59 11.80
C ALA A 602 36.59 -24.12 11.86
N LEU A 603 35.39 -23.85 12.39
CA LEU A 603 34.84 -22.49 12.58
C LEU A 603 35.08 -21.95 14.00
N GLY A 604 35.74 -22.70 14.87
CA GLY A 604 36.06 -22.33 16.25
C GLY A 604 34.87 -22.40 17.19
#